data_fe732e0e9a721d2d86103dc61f84c969
#
_entry.id   fe732e0e9a721d2d86103dc61f84c969
#
_cell.length_a   1.000
_cell.length_b   1.000
_cell.length_c   1.000
_cell.angle_alpha   90.00
_cell.angle_beta   90.00
_cell.angle_gamma   90.00
#
_symmetry.space_group_name_H-M   'P 1'
#
loop_
_entity.id
_entity.type
_entity.pdbx_description
1 polymer ?
#
loop_
_entity_poly.entity_id
_entity_poly.type
_entity_poly.pdbx_seq_one_letter_code
_entity_poly.pdbx_strand_id
1 'polypeptide(L)'
;MHRVEQPYPVPAVTITLFCLLLTAMAVSAVILLSVDDAVYLKQLIEDGGPVQLVGQTAIFAAFAVACVFALVDSKRTSDYLHLSYLLMFYALREADYHYKVSEHAKATQFKRFFSHELIPLYTKLFLATIVILFLVVMYRYLKKQKPVFIAALKARLPWALMALAWGGVFFLSQLVDQVPMFHDVTGQVFEEIFESSAEVLVLTAMILFRLQIRHSRASDPGRVDYSGASIS
;
A
#
# COMPACT_ATOMS: atom_id res chain seq x y z
N MET A 1 -16.80 0.64 -28.58
CA MET A 1 -15.79 0.89 -27.50
C MET A 1 -15.78 2.39 -27.23
N HIS A 2 -16.51 2.87 -26.22
CA HIS A 2 -16.55 4.31 -25.89
C HIS A 2 -15.26 4.70 -25.17
N ARG A 3 -14.55 5.71 -25.70
CA ARG A 3 -13.40 6.31 -25.00
C ARG A 3 -13.87 6.91 -23.69
N VAL A 4 -13.32 6.42 -22.58
CA VAL A 4 -13.49 7.10 -21.29
C VAL A 4 -12.72 8.41 -21.38
N GLU A 5 -13.42 9.54 -21.37
CA GLU A 5 -12.76 10.84 -21.30
C GLU A 5 -11.93 10.93 -20.03
N GLN A 6 -10.70 11.38 -20.18
CA GLN A 6 -9.75 11.50 -19.07
C GLN A 6 -9.75 12.94 -18.55
N PRO A 7 -9.80 13.16 -17.22
CA PRO A 7 -9.83 14.51 -16.62
C PRO A 7 -8.53 15.28 -16.83
N TYR A 8 -7.48 14.61 -17.29
CA TYR A 8 -6.13 15.16 -17.44
C TYR A 8 -5.38 14.38 -18.53
N PRO A 9 -4.32 14.95 -19.12
CA PRO A 9 -3.48 14.27 -20.10
C PRO A 9 -2.71 13.13 -19.42
N VAL A 10 -3.27 11.92 -19.49
CA VAL A 10 -2.81 10.71 -18.79
C VAL A 10 -1.30 10.46 -18.91
N PRO A 11 -0.67 10.56 -20.10
CA PRO A 11 0.76 10.32 -20.19
C PRO A 11 1.58 11.33 -19.37
N ALA A 12 1.25 12.62 -19.46
CA ALA A 12 1.99 13.66 -18.77
C ALA A 12 1.92 13.51 -17.24
N VAL A 13 0.70 13.31 -16.70
CA VAL A 13 0.52 13.11 -15.25
C VAL A 13 1.27 11.87 -14.77
N THR A 14 1.16 10.76 -15.49
CA THR A 14 1.85 9.52 -15.13
C THR A 14 3.36 9.70 -15.15
N ILE A 15 3.91 10.27 -16.22
CA ILE A 15 5.36 10.52 -16.34
C ILE A 15 5.83 11.45 -15.22
N THR A 16 5.11 12.54 -14.98
CA THR A 16 5.48 13.49 -13.91
C THR A 16 5.53 12.80 -12.54
N LEU A 17 4.52 12.01 -12.19
CA LEU A 17 4.48 11.29 -10.92
C LEU A 17 5.63 10.29 -10.80
N PHE A 18 5.94 9.54 -11.85
CA PHE A 18 7.07 8.63 -11.86
C PHE A 18 8.41 9.37 -11.74
N CYS A 19 8.60 10.46 -12.47
CA CYS A 19 9.80 11.27 -12.35
C CYS A 19 9.97 11.84 -10.94
N LEU A 20 8.91 12.36 -10.34
CA LEU A 20 8.94 12.86 -8.96
C LEU A 20 9.30 11.76 -7.97
N LEU A 21 8.69 10.59 -8.08
CA LEU A 21 8.99 9.45 -7.22
C LEU A 21 10.45 9.03 -7.36
N LEU A 22 10.92 8.78 -8.58
CA LEU A 22 12.31 8.34 -8.82
C LEU A 22 13.32 9.39 -8.35
N THR A 23 13.02 10.67 -8.55
CA THR A 23 13.86 11.77 -8.05
C THR A 23 13.89 11.77 -6.53
N ALA A 24 12.74 11.64 -5.87
CA ALA A 24 12.66 11.58 -4.42
C ALA A 24 13.44 10.38 -3.86
N MET A 25 13.28 9.20 -4.44
CA MET A 25 14.04 8.00 -4.06
C MET A 25 15.55 8.19 -4.24
N ALA A 26 15.98 8.72 -5.39
CA ALA A 26 17.39 8.95 -5.67
C ALA A 26 18.01 9.99 -4.72
N VAL A 27 17.31 11.10 -4.47
CA VAL A 27 17.75 12.14 -3.54
C VAL A 27 17.83 11.58 -2.12
N SER A 28 16.83 10.82 -1.67
CA SER A 28 16.85 10.18 -0.35
C SER A 28 18.02 9.21 -0.22
N ALA A 29 18.27 8.38 -1.25
CA ALA A 29 19.40 7.46 -1.25
C ALA A 29 20.76 8.21 -1.18
N VAL A 30 20.93 9.27 -1.98
CA VAL A 30 22.16 10.09 -1.95
C VAL A 30 22.37 10.73 -0.58
N ILE A 31 21.31 11.32 0.01
CA ILE A 31 21.41 11.97 1.32
C ILE A 31 21.78 10.93 2.40
N LEU A 32 21.07 9.81 2.45
CA LEU A 32 21.31 8.78 3.47
C LEU A 32 22.68 8.13 3.33
N LEU A 33 23.10 7.77 2.10
CA LEU A 33 24.39 7.16 1.84
C LEU A 33 25.57 8.14 1.98
N SER A 34 25.33 9.45 2.08
CA SER A 34 26.36 10.47 2.37
C SER A 34 26.57 10.71 3.86
N VAL A 35 25.84 10.03 4.73
CA VAL A 35 25.99 10.11 6.18
C VAL A 35 27.16 9.22 6.61
N ASP A 36 28.26 9.81 7.04
CA ASP A 36 29.47 9.07 7.48
C ASP A 36 29.29 8.43 8.87
N ASP A 37 28.45 9.00 9.72
CA ASP A 37 28.17 8.46 11.07
C ASP A 37 27.15 7.32 10.99
N ALA A 38 27.64 6.10 11.12
CA ALA A 38 26.82 4.89 11.05
C ALA A 38 25.74 4.83 12.16
N VAL A 39 26.00 5.41 13.34
CA VAL A 39 25.02 5.45 14.44
C VAL A 39 23.89 6.40 14.09
N TYR A 40 24.22 7.57 13.58
CA TYR A 40 23.23 8.54 13.15
C TYR A 40 22.43 8.05 11.93
N LEU A 41 23.09 7.46 10.94
CA LEU A 41 22.42 6.86 9.79
C LEU A 41 21.39 5.81 10.23
N LYS A 42 21.79 4.95 11.19
CA LYS A 42 20.91 3.93 11.73
C LYS A 42 19.67 4.54 12.39
N GLN A 43 19.82 5.62 13.16
CA GLN A 43 18.68 6.35 13.74
C GLN A 43 17.72 6.96 12.70
N LEU A 44 18.24 7.31 11.51
CA LEU A 44 17.41 7.86 10.42
C LEU A 44 16.55 6.79 9.72
N ILE A 45 17.02 5.55 9.67
CA ILE A 45 16.39 4.45 8.93
C ILE A 45 15.74 3.38 9.84
N GLU A 46 16.08 3.32 11.14
CA GLU A 46 15.45 2.38 12.09
C GLU A 46 14.00 2.74 12.41
N ASP A 47 13.33 1.81 13.05
CA ASP A 47 11.95 1.94 13.51
C ASP A 47 11.72 3.24 14.28
N GLY A 48 10.79 4.06 13.77
CA GLY A 48 10.51 5.40 14.30
C GLY A 48 11.40 6.50 13.74
N GLY A 49 12.33 6.20 12.84
CA GLY A 49 13.14 7.19 12.12
C GLY A 49 12.33 8.01 11.10
N PRO A 50 12.87 9.16 10.65
CA PRO A 50 12.14 10.05 9.76
C PRO A 50 11.79 9.40 8.40
N VAL A 51 12.55 8.45 7.90
CA VAL A 51 12.25 7.77 6.64
C VAL A 51 10.99 6.91 6.80
N GLN A 52 10.95 6.08 7.83
CA GLN A 52 9.79 5.25 8.16
C GLN A 52 8.56 6.11 8.48
N LEU A 53 8.74 7.24 9.18
CA LEU A 53 7.63 8.13 9.54
C LEU A 53 6.91 8.70 8.32
N VAL A 54 7.62 8.96 7.21
CA VAL A 54 7.01 9.40 5.93
C VAL A 54 6.09 8.32 5.39
N GLY A 55 6.55 7.10 5.34
CA GLY A 55 5.77 5.96 4.88
C GLY A 55 4.57 5.69 5.80
N GLN A 56 4.79 5.57 7.09
CA GLN A 56 3.71 5.38 8.07
C GLN A 56 2.64 6.47 7.95
N THR A 57 3.05 7.73 7.82
CA THR A 57 2.10 8.84 7.62
C THR A 57 1.29 8.66 6.34
N ALA A 58 1.93 8.25 5.24
CA ALA A 58 1.26 8.02 3.96
C ALA A 58 0.24 6.88 4.03
N ILE A 59 0.59 5.75 4.65
CA ILE A 59 -0.34 4.61 4.75
C ILE A 59 -1.49 4.89 5.72
N PHE A 60 -1.27 5.57 6.85
CA PHE A 60 -2.35 6.01 7.73
C PHE A 60 -3.24 7.05 7.06
N ALA A 61 -2.69 7.98 6.27
CA ALA A 61 -3.46 8.91 5.45
C ALA A 61 -4.29 8.16 4.40
N ALA A 62 -3.73 7.14 3.74
CA ALA A 62 -4.46 6.29 2.79
C ALA A 62 -5.65 5.60 3.46
N PHE A 63 -5.45 5.02 4.65
CA PHE A 63 -6.53 4.44 5.45
C PHE A 63 -7.63 5.46 5.77
N ALA A 64 -7.25 6.62 6.31
CA ALA A 64 -8.20 7.67 6.66
C ALA A 64 -9.00 8.16 5.44
N VAL A 65 -8.33 8.38 4.31
CA VAL A 65 -8.95 8.79 3.05
C VAL A 65 -9.90 7.70 2.51
N ALA A 66 -9.56 6.42 2.62
CA ALA A 66 -10.46 5.32 2.26
C ALA A 66 -11.73 5.31 3.13
N CYS A 67 -11.60 5.54 4.42
CA CYS A 67 -12.75 5.69 5.33
C CYS A 67 -13.65 6.88 4.93
N VAL A 68 -13.06 8.04 4.64
CA VAL A 68 -13.82 9.21 4.17
C VAL A 68 -14.53 8.90 2.84
N PHE A 69 -13.88 8.23 1.90
CA PHE A 69 -14.51 7.85 0.64
C PHE A 69 -15.64 6.84 0.84
N ALA A 70 -15.54 5.93 1.80
CA ALA A 70 -16.62 5.02 2.16
C ALA A 70 -17.87 5.76 2.67
N LEU A 71 -17.68 6.86 3.39
CA LEU A 71 -18.79 7.69 3.90
C LEU A 71 -19.42 8.57 2.81
N VAL A 72 -18.61 9.10 1.90
CA VAL A 72 -19.06 10.08 0.90
C VAL A 72 -19.62 9.41 -0.37
N ASP A 73 -19.19 8.19 -0.70
CA ASP A 73 -19.60 7.47 -1.91
C ASP A 73 -20.47 6.26 -1.60
N SER A 74 -21.77 6.49 -1.39
CA SER A 74 -22.73 5.44 -1.07
C SER A 74 -22.79 4.28 -2.07
N LYS A 75 -22.48 4.54 -3.36
CA LYS A 75 -22.48 3.50 -4.40
C LYS A 75 -21.29 2.53 -4.28
N ARG A 76 -20.17 2.98 -3.67
CA ARG A 76 -18.93 2.22 -3.53
C ARG A 76 -18.48 2.02 -2.09
N THR A 77 -19.36 2.28 -1.12
CA THR A 77 -19.07 2.12 0.31
C THR A 77 -18.41 0.77 0.61
N SER A 78 -18.99 -0.32 0.09
CA SER A 78 -18.46 -1.67 0.31
C SER A 78 -17.02 -1.83 -0.21
N ASP A 79 -16.68 -1.25 -1.36
CA ASP A 79 -15.34 -1.35 -1.93
C ASP A 79 -14.32 -0.56 -1.10
N TYR A 80 -14.68 0.64 -0.68
CA TYR A 80 -13.83 1.47 0.18
C TYR A 80 -13.69 0.89 1.59
N LEU A 81 -14.73 0.25 2.14
CA LEU A 81 -14.62 -0.45 3.43
C LEU A 81 -13.68 -1.66 3.36
N HIS A 82 -13.76 -2.45 2.28
CA HIS A 82 -12.79 -3.54 2.09
C HIS A 82 -11.37 -2.99 1.97
N LEU A 83 -11.19 -1.93 1.19
CA LEU A 83 -9.89 -1.30 1.01
C LEU A 83 -9.37 -0.69 2.32
N SER A 84 -10.20 0.03 3.08
CA SER A 84 -9.79 0.59 4.37
C SER A 84 -9.40 -0.50 5.37
N TYR A 85 -10.10 -1.63 5.38
CA TYR A 85 -9.73 -2.77 6.21
C TYR A 85 -8.34 -3.32 5.84
N LEU A 86 -8.05 -3.49 4.54
CA LEU A 86 -6.73 -3.95 4.09
C LEU A 86 -5.63 -2.93 4.40
N LEU A 87 -5.91 -1.64 4.21
CA LEU A 87 -4.97 -0.55 4.52
C LEU A 87 -4.71 -0.44 6.03
N MET A 88 -5.73 -0.67 6.87
CA MET A 88 -5.55 -0.74 8.32
C MET A 88 -4.56 -1.84 8.71
N PHE A 89 -4.69 -3.03 8.13
CA PHE A 89 -3.75 -4.12 8.39
C PHE A 89 -2.34 -3.78 7.92
N TYR A 90 -2.21 -3.16 6.76
CA TYR A 90 -0.91 -2.71 6.26
C TYR A 90 -0.30 -1.66 7.22
N ALA A 91 -1.07 -0.64 7.62
CA ALA A 91 -0.63 0.38 8.55
C ALA A 91 -0.22 -0.19 9.92
N LEU A 92 -0.97 -1.16 10.44
CA LEU A 92 -0.64 -1.83 11.71
C LEU A 92 0.62 -2.70 11.61
N ARG A 93 0.84 -3.36 10.46
CA ARG A 93 2.09 -4.08 10.19
C ARG A 93 3.26 -3.12 10.19
N GLU A 94 3.15 -2.01 9.50
CA GLU A 94 4.18 -1.00 9.32
C GLU A 94 4.53 -0.27 10.63
N ALA A 95 3.55 -0.14 11.52
CA ALA A 95 3.76 0.40 12.86
C ALA A 95 4.27 -0.64 13.88
N ASP A 96 4.68 -1.83 13.42
CA ASP A 96 5.12 -2.96 14.25
C ASP A 96 4.16 -3.34 15.39
N TYR A 97 2.87 -3.08 15.17
CA TYR A 97 1.87 -3.35 16.20
C TYR A 97 1.81 -4.83 16.60
N HIS A 98 2.09 -5.74 15.65
CA HIS A 98 2.17 -7.17 15.90
C HIS A 98 3.30 -7.52 16.88
N TYR A 99 4.45 -6.84 16.79
CA TYR A 99 5.56 -7.00 17.74
C TYR A 99 5.21 -6.46 19.12
N LYS A 100 4.65 -5.24 19.17
CA LYS A 100 4.22 -4.59 20.42
C LYS A 100 3.20 -5.43 21.20
N VAL A 101 2.35 -6.18 20.48
CA VAL A 101 1.31 -7.02 21.11
C VAL A 101 1.82 -8.43 21.42
N SER A 102 2.72 -9.00 20.60
CA SER A 102 3.12 -10.40 20.71
C SER A 102 4.57 -10.64 21.10
N GLU A 103 5.38 -9.60 21.17
CA GLU A 103 6.84 -9.66 21.36
C GLU A 103 7.57 -10.48 20.29
N HIS A 104 6.95 -10.67 19.10
CA HIS A 104 7.46 -11.48 18.01
C HIS A 104 7.52 -10.65 16.72
N ALA A 105 8.68 -10.06 16.43
CA ALA A 105 8.87 -9.10 15.35
C ALA A 105 8.81 -9.69 13.92
N LYS A 106 9.25 -10.94 13.71
CA LYS A 106 9.44 -11.48 12.36
C LYS A 106 8.38 -12.51 11.97
N ALA A 107 7.98 -12.52 10.70
CA ALA A 107 7.07 -13.52 10.14
C ALA A 107 7.55 -14.97 10.38
N THR A 108 8.86 -15.21 10.39
CA THR A 108 9.48 -16.48 10.75
C THR A 108 9.19 -16.91 12.20
N GLN A 109 8.83 -15.96 13.06
CA GLN A 109 8.47 -16.22 14.45
C GLN A 109 6.98 -16.54 14.62
N PHE A 110 6.15 -16.46 13.56
CA PHE A 110 4.74 -16.79 13.61
C PHE A 110 4.51 -18.23 14.08
N LYS A 111 5.29 -19.19 13.55
CA LYS A 111 5.27 -20.58 14.04
C LYS A 111 5.63 -20.66 15.52
N ARG A 112 6.64 -19.90 15.95
CA ARG A 112 7.10 -19.85 17.35
C ARG A 112 6.04 -19.25 18.28
N PHE A 113 5.33 -18.22 17.82
CA PHE A 113 4.18 -17.65 18.55
C PHE A 113 3.10 -18.70 18.81
N PHE A 114 2.68 -19.46 17.78
CA PHE A 114 1.63 -20.45 17.91
C PHE A 114 2.06 -21.68 18.72
N SER A 115 3.35 -22.06 18.72
CA SER A 115 3.90 -23.17 19.50
C SER A 115 4.25 -22.78 20.95
N HIS A 116 4.30 -21.49 21.29
CA HIS A 116 4.74 -21.04 22.62
C HIS A 116 3.70 -21.39 23.69
N GLU A 117 4.10 -22.15 24.71
CA GLU A 117 3.19 -22.68 25.74
C GLU A 117 2.62 -21.59 26.66
N LEU A 118 3.38 -20.51 26.91
CA LEU A 118 2.96 -19.40 27.75
C LEU A 118 1.90 -18.49 27.13
N ILE A 119 1.67 -18.60 25.81
CA ILE A 119 0.65 -17.79 25.13
C ILE A 119 -0.71 -18.49 25.26
N PRO A 120 -1.71 -17.84 25.88
CA PRO A 120 -3.03 -18.42 26.09
C PRO A 120 -3.69 -18.82 24.77
N LEU A 121 -4.43 -19.93 24.78
CA LEU A 121 -5.13 -20.45 23.62
C LEU A 121 -6.08 -19.42 22.98
N TYR A 122 -6.79 -18.65 23.80
CA TYR A 122 -7.71 -17.61 23.32
C TYR A 122 -6.98 -16.51 22.50
N THR A 123 -5.77 -16.13 22.90
CA THR A 123 -4.94 -15.16 22.14
C THR A 123 -4.52 -15.72 20.80
N LYS A 124 -4.11 -17.00 20.77
CA LYS A 124 -3.78 -17.71 19.52
C LYS A 124 -4.97 -17.79 18.58
N LEU A 125 -6.16 -18.17 19.11
CA LEU A 125 -7.39 -18.27 18.33
C LEU A 125 -7.84 -16.89 17.82
N PHE A 126 -7.75 -15.85 18.65
CA PHE A 126 -8.07 -14.48 18.27
C PHE A 126 -7.20 -14.01 17.10
N LEU A 127 -5.87 -14.16 17.22
CA LEU A 127 -4.95 -13.78 16.14
C LEU A 127 -5.17 -14.60 14.87
N ALA A 128 -5.37 -15.92 14.99
CA ALA A 128 -5.67 -16.77 13.85
C ALA A 128 -6.97 -16.33 13.14
N THR A 129 -8.00 -15.99 13.90
CA THR A 129 -9.27 -15.50 13.34
C THR A 129 -9.07 -14.19 12.56
N ILE A 130 -8.29 -13.25 13.12
CA ILE A 130 -7.96 -11.98 12.47
C ILE A 130 -7.22 -12.22 11.15
N VAL A 131 -6.22 -13.10 11.15
CA VAL A 131 -5.44 -13.44 9.93
C VAL A 131 -6.34 -14.10 8.88
N ILE A 132 -7.17 -15.07 9.28
CA ILE A 132 -8.11 -15.73 8.37
C ILE A 132 -9.09 -14.71 7.78
N LEU A 133 -9.66 -13.83 8.61
CA LEU A 133 -10.57 -12.79 8.14
C LEU A 133 -9.88 -11.85 7.14
N PHE A 134 -8.64 -11.45 7.42
CA PHE A 134 -7.84 -10.64 6.50
C PHE A 134 -7.67 -11.35 5.13
N LEU A 135 -7.30 -12.63 5.14
CA LEU A 135 -7.12 -13.40 3.90
C LEU A 135 -8.44 -13.53 3.11
N VAL A 136 -9.55 -13.76 3.80
CA VAL A 136 -10.88 -13.85 3.17
C VAL A 136 -11.28 -12.50 2.54
N VAL A 137 -11.12 -11.40 3.27
CA VAL A 137 -11.44 -10.04 2.77
C VAL A 137 -10.54 -9.71 1.58
N MET A 138 -9.24 -9.96 1.68
CA MET A 138 -8.28 -9.75 0.60
C MET A 138 -8.66 -10.56 -0.65
N TYR A 139 -8.93 -11.85 -0.52
CA TYR A 139 -9.33 -12.69 -1.64
C TYR A 139 -10.61 -12.18 -2.33
N ARG A 140 -11.65 -11.85 -1.55
CA ARG A 140 -12.91 -11.32 -2.09
C ARG A 140 -12.70 -9.99 -2.80
N TYR A 141 -11.93 -9.09 -2.21
CA TYR A 141 -11.60 -7.79 -2.80
C TYR A 141 -10.84 -7.95 -4.11
N LEU A 142 -9.77 -8.73 -4.10
CA LEU A 142 -8.95 -8.99 -5.30
C LEU A 142 -9.78 -9.65 -6.42
N LYS A 143 -10.60 -10.66 -6.08
CA LYS A 143 -11.47 -11.32 -7.05
C LYS A 143 -12.43 -10.34 -7.70
N LYS A 144 -13.04 -9.43 -6.91
CA LYS A 144 -13.96 -8.40 -7.40
C LYS A 144 -13.26 -7.33 -8.24
N GLN A 145 -12.09 -6.86 -7.79
CA GLN A 145 -11.40 -5.72 -8.42
C GLN A 145 -10.49 -6.12 -9.58
N LYS A 146 -10.10 -7.38 -9.69
CA LYS A 146 -9.21 -7.88 -10.77
C LYS A 146 -9.65 -7.46 -12.18
N PRO A 147 -10.91 -7.67 -12.62
CA PRO A 147 -11.33 -7.27 -13.97
C PRO A 147 -11.27 -5.76 -14.18
N VAL A 148 -11.64 -4.97 -13.16
CA VAL A 148 -11.58 -3.50 -13.20
C VAL A 148 -10.14 -3.02 -13.32
N PHE A 149 -9.24 -3.60 -12.52
CA PHE A 149 -7.82 -3.28 -12.55
C PHE A 149 -7.16 -3.62 -13.89
N ILE A 150 -7.42 -4.82 -14.43
CA ILE A 150 -6.89 -5.22 -15.74
C ILE A 150 -7.40 -4.30 -16.85
N ALA A 151 -8.69 -3.94 -16.85
CA ALA A 151 -9.25 -3.01 -17.82
C ALA A 151 -8.59 -1.62 -17.70
N ALA A 152 -8.36 -1.15 -16.48
CA ALA A 152 -7.70 0.11 -16.22
C ALA A 152 -6.23 0.12 -16.69
N LEU A 153 -5.50 -0.98 -16.46
CA LEU A 153 -4.13 -1.14 -16.96
C LEU A 153 -4.07 -1.13 -18.50
N LYS A 154 -4.98 -1.85 -19.16
CA LYS A 154 -5.07 -1.81 -20.63
C LYS A 154 -5.39 -0.42 -21.16
N ALA A 155 -6.19 0.34 -20.44
CA ALA A 155 -6.49 1.74 -20.73
C ALA A 155 -5.39 2.72 -20.26
N ARG A 156 -4.32 2.22 -19.64
CA ARG A 156 -3.20 2.99 -19.10
C ARG A 156 -3.63 4.09 -18.13
N LEU A 157 -4.64 3.81 -17.30
CA LEU A 157 -5.12 4.79 -16.32
C LEU A 157 -4.05 5.05 -15.25
N PRO A 158 -3.79 6.33 -14.88
CA PRO A 158 -2.71 6.68 -13.95
C PRO A 158 -2.81 5.96 -12.61
N TRP A 159 -4.00 5.84 -12.03
CA TRP A 159 -4.19 5.15 -10.76
C TRP A 159 -3.78 3.66 -10.83
N ALA A 160 -4.07 3.00 -11.95
CA ALA A 160 -3.73 1.59 -12.12
C ALA A 160 -2.22 1.39 -12.32
N LEU A 161 -1.57 2.34 -13.01
CA LEU A 161 -0.11 2.34 -13.17
C LEU A 161 0.59 2.62 -11.84
N MET A 162 0.07 3.54 -11.00
CA MET A 162 0.61 3.79 -9.65
C MET A 162 0.41 2.58 -8.73
N ALA A 163 -0.75 1.91 -8.81
CA ALA A 163 -0.99 0.67 -8.05
C ALA A 163 -0.09 -0.49 -8.51
N LEU A 164 0.22 -0.57 -9.81
CA LEU A 164 1.19 -1.54 -10.32
C LEU A 164 2.61 -1.22 -9.84
N ALA A 165 2.99 0.07 -9.87
CA ALA A 165 4.28 0.53 -9.36
C ALA A 165 4.42 0.25 -7.86
N TRP A 166 3.36 0.47 -7.07
CA TRP A 166 3.31 0.06 -5.68
C TRP A 166 3.68 -1.41 -5.50
N GLY A 167 3.01 -2.31 -6.23
CA GLY A 167 3.32 -3.74 -6.16
C GLY A 167 4.76 -4.07 -6.52
N GLY A 168 5.32 -3.40 -7.53
CA GLY A 168 6.71 -3.56 -7.94
C GLY A 168 7.71 -3.06 -6.89
N VAL A 169 7.52 -1.86 -6.36
CA VAL A 169 8.40 -1.27 -5.34
C VAL A 169 8.31 -2.05 -4.02
N PHE A 170 7.11 -2.44 -3.61
CA PHE A 170 6.91 -3.31 -2.44
C PHE A 170 7.61 -4.67 -2.60
N PHE A 171 7.50 -5.28 -3.79
CA PHE A 171 8.22 -6.53 -4.07
C PHE A 171 9.74 -6.34 -4.00
N LEU A 172 10.26 -5.22 -4.50
CA LEU A 172 11.69 -4.90 -4.42
C LEU A 172 12.15 -4.73 -2.97
N SER A 173 11.38 -4.05 -2.10
CA SER A 173 11.71 -3.94 -0.68
C SER A 173 11.82 -5.32 -0.03
N GLN A 174 10.82 -6.18 -0.25
CA GLN A 174 10.84 -7.54 0.29
C GLN A 174 12.00 -8.39 -0.27
N LEU A 175 12.39 -8.15 -1.52
CA LEU A 175 13.55 -8.82 -2.12
C LEU A 175 14.86 -8.39 -1.44
N VAL A 176 15.01 -7.09 -1.16
CA VAL A 176 16.18 -6.55 -0.46
C VAL A 176 16.27 -7.13 0.96
N ASP A 177 15.16 -7.18 1.70
CA ASP A 177 15.09 -7.78 3.04
C ASP A 177 15.47 -9.28 3.06
N GLN A 178 15.08 -10.04 2.03
CA GLN A 178 15.27 -11.49 2.03
C GLN A 178 16.64 -11.95 1.51
N VAL A 179 17.35 -11.11 0.75
CA VAL A 179 18.62 -11.49 0.12
C VAL A 179 19.81 -11.13 1.02
N PRO A 180 20.58 -12.13 1.53
CA PRO A 180 21.65 -11.90 2.53
C PRO A 180 22.72 -10.89 2.12
N MET A 181 22.96 -10.70 0.82
CA MET A 181 23.95 -9.75 0.34
C MET A 181 23.55 -8.28 0.57
N PHE A 182 22.28 -8.01 0.90
CA PHE A 182 21.75 -6.68 1.20
C PHE A 182 21.52 -6.45 2.70
N HIS A 183 21.99 -7.36 3.57
CA HIS A 183 21.86 -7.17 5.03
C HIS A 183 22.89 -6.19 5.62
N ASP A 184 23.58 -5.45 4.77
CA ASP A 184 24.42 -4.33 5.16
C ASP A 184 23.59 -3.03 5.35
N VAL A 185 24.24 -1.98 5.84
CA VAL A 185 23.59 -0.67 6.06
C VAL A 185 23.05 -0.09 4.74
N THR A 186 23.73 -0.34 3.63
CA THR A 186 23.29 0.15 2.31
C THR A 186 21.99 -0.52 1.88
N GLY A 187 21.89 -1.84 2.06
CA GLY A 187 20.67 -2.58 1.78
C GLY A 187 19.49 -2.11 2.65
N GLN A 188 19.72 -1.89 3.94
CA GLN A 188 18.69 -1.33 4.83
C GLN A 188 18.21 0.06 4.39
N VAL A 189 19.10 0.93 3.92
CA VAL A 189 18.72 2.23 3.34
C VAL A 189 17.79 2.05 2.14
N PHE A 190 18.09 1.12 1.22
CA PHE A 190 17.25 0.88 0.06
C PHE A 190 15.91 0.23 0.44
N GLU A 191 15.90 -0.69 1.37
CA GLU A 191 14.69 -1.32 1.90
C GLU A 191 13.70 -0.26 2.40
N GLU A 192 14.14 0.61 3.32
CA GLU A 192 13.33 1.66 3.91
C GLU A 192 12.83 2.69 2.88
N ILE A 193 13.68 3.06 1.91
CA ILE A 193 13.27 3.95 0.82
C ILE A 193 12.18 3.29 -0.04
N PHE A 194 12.32 2.00 -0.36
CA PHE A 194 11.32 1.29 -1.15
C PHE A 194 10.01 1.13 -0.38
N GLU A 195 10.05 0.79 0.91
CA GLU A 195 8.84 0.67 1.74
C GLU A 195 8.09 1.99 1.82
N SER A 196 8.76 3.07 2.24
CA SER A 196 8.15 4.40 2.31
C SER A 196 7.62 4.89 0.95
N SER A 197 8.33 4.60 -0.15
CA SER A 197 7.87 4.93 -1.50
C SER A 197 6.64 4.14 -1.91
N ALA A 198 6.57 2.86 -1.55
CA ALA A 198 5.41 2.02 -1.82
C ALA A 198 4.15 2.59 -1.13
N GLU A 199 4.27 3.05 0.11
CA GLU A 199 3.15 3.60 0.86
C GLU A 199 2.64 4.93 0.29
N VAL A 200 3.55 5.80 -0.17
CA VAL A 200 3.19 7.02 -0.91
C VAL A 200 2.48 6.68 -2.22
N LEU A 201 2.91 5.62 -2.91
CA LEU A 201 2.25 5.15 -4.15
C LEU A 201 0.82 4.65 -3.90
N VAL A 202 0.56 3.94 -2.80
CA VAL A 202 -0.80 3.52 -2.41
C VAL A 202 -1.71 4.74 -2.25
N LEU A 203 -1.28 5.72 -1.47
CA LEU A 203 -2.03 6.96 -1.26
C LEU A 203 -2.31 7.67 -2.58
N THR A 204 -1.29 7.82 -3.42
CA THR A 204 -1.39 8.47 -4.73
C THR A 204 -2.37 7.73 -5.65
N ALA A 205 -2.24 6.40 -5.75
CA ALA A 205 -3.14 5.57 -6.56
C ALA A 205 -4.60 5.73 -6.14
N MET A 206 -4.86 5.77 -4.83
CA MET A 206 -6.21 5.91 -4.29
C MET A 206 -6.83 7.28 -4.57
N ILE A 207 -6.05 8.36 -4.44
CA ILE A 207 -6.50 9.71 -4.78
C ILE A 207 -6.82 9.81 -6.28
N LEU A 208 -5.94 9.31 -7.14
CA LEU A 208 -6.14 9.30 -8.60
C LEU A 208 -7.37 8.47 -9.00
N PHE A 209 -7.58 7.33 -8.36
CA PHE A 209 -8.78 6.51 -8.56
C PHE A 209 -10.05 7.31 -8.26
N ARG A 210 -10.08 8.02 -7.14
CA ARG A 210 -11.24 8.85 -6.78
C ARG A 210 -11.48 9.99 -7.75
N LEU A 211 -10.43 10.67 -8.20
CA LEU A 211 -10.52 11.74 -9.19
C LEU A 211 -11.09 11.22 -10.51
N GLN A 212 -10.64 10.06 -10.96
CA GLN A 212 -11.15 9.40 -12.16
C GLN A 212 -12.66 9.12 -12.06
N ILE A 213 -13.13 8.58 -10.94
CA ILE A 213 -14.56 8.29 -10.72
C ILE A 213 -15.39 9.58 -10.74
N ARG A 214 -14.92 10.63 -10.07
CA ARG A 214 -15.64 11.91 -10.03
C ARG A 214 -15.78 12.50 -11.43
N HIS A 215 -14.71 12.48 -12.21
CA HIS A 215 -14.74 12.99 -13.58
C HIS A 215 -15.70 12.19 -14.47
N SER A 216 -15.62 10.87 -14.43
CA SER A 216 -16.51 10.01 -15.23
C SER A 216 -18.00 10.25 -14.92
N ARG A 217 -18.33 10.57 -13.67
CA ARG A 217 -19.72 10.94 -13.27
C ARG A 217 -20.12 12.31 -13.75
N ALA A 218 -19.21 13.27 -13.77
CA ALA A 218 -19.49 14.62 -14.24
C ALA A 218 -19.71 14.67 -15.76
N SER A 219 -18.97 13.86 -16.52
CA SER A 219 -19.04 13.81 -17.98
C SER A 219 -20.26 13.06 -18.51
N ASP A 220 -20.84 12.14 -17.75
CA ASP A 220 -22.02 11.35 -18.17
C ASP A 220 -22.91 11.04 -16.96
N PRO A 221 -23.82 11.96 -16.59
CA PRO A 221 -24.72 11.80 -15.43
C PRO A 221 -25.66 10.59 -15.55
N GLY A 222 -25.94 10.11 -16.76
CA GLY A 222 -26.82 8.96 -17.05
C GLY A 222 -26.10 7.63 -17.19
N ARG A 223 -24.78 7.62 -17.18
CA ARG A 223 -23.99 6.41 -17.44
C ARG A 223 -23.92 5.54 -16.17
N VAL A 224 -24.37 4.30 -16.32
CA VAL A 224 -24.28 3.27 -15.29
C VAL A 224 -22.80 3.04 -14.91
N ASP A 225 -22.51 3.14 -13.62
CA ASP A 225 -21.20 2.86 -13.05
C ASP A 225 -20.65 1.50 -13.52
N TYR A 226 -19.39 1.46 -13.91
CA TYR A 226 -18.64 0.25 -14.24
C TYR A 226 -18.52 -0.78 -13.08
N SER A 227 -19.13 -0.51 -11.94
CA SER A 227 -19.12 -1.38 -10.76
C SER A 227 -20.23 -2.41 -10.72
N GLY A 228 -21.16 -2.43 -11.67
CA GLY A 228 -22.41 -3.16 -11.54
C GLY A 228 -22.75 -4.18 -12.59
N ALA A 229 -21.90 -4.53 -13.52
CA ALA A 229 -22.13 -5.69 -14.37
C ALA A 229 -22.03 -6.95 -13.49
N SER A 230 -23.12 -7.31 -12.84
CA SER A 230 -23.36 -8.65 -12.34
C SER A 230 -23.25 -9.59 -13.54
N ILE A 231 -22.16 -10.32 -13.60
CA ILE A 231 -22.11 -11.53 -14.41
C ILE A 231 -22.95 -12.53 -13.64
N SER A 232 -24.21 -12.63 -14.07
CA SER A 232 -25.10 -13.75 -13.74
C SER A 232 -24.58 -15.01 -14.37
#